data_3245712ed9fd04905d924e9b90a615e2
#
_entry.id   3245712ed9fd04905d924e9b90a615e2
#
_cell.length_a   1.000
_cell.length_b   1.000
_cell.length_c   1.000
_cell.angle_alpha   90.00
_cell.angle_beta   90.00
_cell.angle_gamma   90.00
#
_symmetry.space_group_name_H-M   'P 1'
#
loop_
_entity.id
_entity.type
_entity.pdbx_description
1 polymer ?
#
loop_
_entity_poly.entity_id
_entity_poly.type
_entity_poly.pdbx_seq_one_letter_code
_entity_poly.pdbx_strand_id
1 'polypeptide(L)'
;YIATLHLLQLGHVNIAHIKGLANQPDSTARFTGYQKALREAGIKPMPKLIKQGDFSSECGYEKTVELLQSKVHFSAIFAANDQTAYGAIKALTDHGVRVPDDVSVIGFDDLPVSQYFTPALTTLRQPIEEIGAA
;
A
#
# COMPACT_ATOMS: atom_id res chain seq x y z
N TYR A 1 -3.28 6.57 -7.73
CA TYR A 1 -3.11 6.15 -9.14
C TYR A 1 -1.65 5.80 -9.46
N ILE A 2 -0.76 6.73 -9.19
CA ILE A 2 0.66 6.54 -9.54
C ILE A 2 1.30 5.43 -8.71
N ALA A 3 0.96 5.33 -7.43
CA ALA A 3 1.47 4.26 -6.58
C ALA A 3 1.07 2.88 -7.12
N THR A 4 -0.20 2.72 -7.46
CA THR A 4 -0.70 1.46 -8.00
C THR A 4 -0.11 1.18 -9.37
N LEU A 5 0.02 2.21 -10.20
CA LEU A 5 0.65 2.06 -11.51
C LEU A 5 2.10 1.58 -11.37
N HIS A 6 2.83 2.13 -10.39
CA HIS A 6 4.20 1.70 -10.12
C HIS A 6 4.27 0.22 -9.77
N LEU A 7 3.38 -0.24 -8.91
CA LEU A 7 3.34 -1.66 -8.53
C LEU A 7 2.97 -2.55 -9.72
N LEU A 8 2.04 -2.10 -10.55
CA LEU A 8 1.68 -2.84 -11.77
C LEU A 8 2.86 -2.95 -12.72
N GLN A 9 3.65 -1.90 -12.84
CA GLN A 9 4.84 -1.91 -13.68
C GLN A 9 5.91 -2.89 -13.18
N LEU A 10 5.92 -3.16 -11.88
CA LEU A 10 6.80 -4.16 -11.30
C LEU A 10 6.28 -5.59 -11.45
N GLY A 11 5.12 -5.76 -12.06
CA GLY A 11 4.54 -7.08 -12.32
C GLY A 11 3.51 -7.55 -11.30
N HIS A 12 3.16 -6.71 -10.33
CA HIS A 12 2.13 -7.09 -9.36
C HIS A 12 0.75 -7.02 -9.99
N VAL A 13 -0.09 -7.99 -9.68
CA VAL A 13 -1.47 -8.05 -10.16
C VAL A 13 -2.43 -8.03 -8.97
N ASN A 14 -2.13 -8.75 -7.90
CA ASN A 14 -2.96 -8.82 -6.71
C ASN A 14 -2.43 -7.82 -5.69
N ILE A 15 -2.95 -6.60 -5.76
CA ILE A 15 -2.49 -5.47 -4.95
C ILE A 15 -3.57 -5.13 -3.93
N ALA A 16 -3.24 -5.28 -2.65
CA ALA A 16 -4.14 -4.87 -1.57
C ALA A 16 -4.02 -3.36 -1.32
N HIS A 17 -5.09 -2.74 -0.88
CA HIS A 17 -5.10 -1.34 -0.51
C HIS A 17 -5.68 -1.17 0.88
N ILE A 18 -4.95 -0.51 1.76
CA ILE A 18 -5.43 -0.12 3.08
C ILE A 18 -5.73 1.37 3.01
N LYS A 19 -7.02 1.71 3.06
CA LYS A 19 -7.48 3.09 2.89
C LYS A 19 -7.17 3.93 4.12
N GLY A 20 -7.16 5.24 3.94
CA GLY A 20 -7.07 6.17 5.05
C GLY A 20 -8.44 6.40 5.67
N LEU A 21 -8.55 7.48 6.47
CA LEU A 21 -9.81 7.81 7.13
C LEU A 21 -10.95 7.97 6.14
N ALA A 22 -12.09 7.40 6.48
CA ALA A 22 -13.31 7.58 5.70
C ALA A 22 -13.68 9.07 5.65
N ASN A 23 -14.21 9.49 4.50
CA ASN A 23 -14.68 10.87 4.28
C ASN A 23 -13.55 11.91 4.23
N GLN A 24 -12.30 11.48 4.15
CA GLN A 24 -11.18 12.39 3.92
C GLN A 24 -10.89 12.47 2.43
N PRO A 25 -10.76 13.67 1.85
CA PRO A 25 -10.51 13.81 0.40
C PRO A 25 -9.27 13.07 -0.07
N ASP A 26 -8.19 13.09 0.70
CA ASP A 26 -6.95 12.41 0.34
C ASP A 26 -7.15 10.90 0.27
N SER A 27 -7.87 10.36 1.23
CA SER A 27 -8.17 8.94 1.27
C SER A 27 -9.01 8.52 0.06
N THR A 28 -10.03 9.30 -0.25
CA THR A 28 -10.91 9.05 -1.39
C THR A 28 -10.14 9.13 -2.71
N ALA A 29 -9.28 10.14 -2.84
CA ALA A 29 -8.50 10.32 -4.07
C ALA A 29 -7.54 9.15 -4.29
N ARG A 30 -6.89 8.67 -3.24
CA ARG A 30 -5.97 7.53 -3.33
C ARG A 30 -6.70 6.25 -3.71
N PHE A 31 -7.86 6.02 -3.11
CA PHE A 31 -8.68 4.85 -3.42
C PHE A 31 -9.18 4.89 -4.87
N THR A 32 -9.67 6.05 -5.30
CA THR A 32 -10.13 6.23 -6.69
C THR A 32 -8.98 5.97 -7.67
N GLY A 33 -7.80 6.49 -7.36
CA GLY A 33 -6.61 6.27 -8.19
C GLY A 33 -6.19 4.80 -8.24
N TYR A 34 -6.28 4.10 -7.11
CA TYR A 34 -6.01 2.67 -7.04
C TYR A 34 -6.95 1.90 -7.98
N GLN A 35 -8.25 2.17 -7.88
CA GLN A 35 -9.23 1.50 -8.73
C GLN A 35 -9.01 1.80 -10.21
N LYS A 36 -8.73 3.06 -10.53
CA LYS A 36 -8.50 3.49 -11.91
C LYS A 36 -7.30 2.77 -12.52
N ALA A 37 -6.19 2.70 -11.79
CA ALA A 37 -4.98 2.04 -12.28
C ALA A 37 -5.23 0.55 -12.55
N LEU A 38 -5.93 -0.13 -11.66
CA LEU A 38 -6.26 -1.54 -11.86
C LEU A 38 -7.14 -1.74 -13.08
N ARG A 39 -8.16 -0.90 -13.25
CA ARG A 39 -9.08 -1.01 -14.38
C ARG A 39 -8.36 -0.77 -15.70
N GLU A 40 -7.46 0.19 -15.75
CA GLU A 40 -6.68 0.47 -16.96
C GLU A 40 -5.76 -0.69 -17.33
N ALA A 41 -5.35 -1.48 -16.35
CA ALA A 41 -4.55 -2.67 -16.57
C ALA A 41 -5.40 -3.92 -16.85
N GLY A 42 -6.72 -3.77 -16.91
CA GLY A 42 -7.62 -4.89 -17.13
C GLY A 42 -7.84 -5.76 -15.90
N ILE A 43 -7.55 -5.23 -14.71
CA ILE A 43 -7.68 -5.97 -13.46
C ILE A 43 -8.91 -5.46 -12.71
N LYS A 44 -9.80 -6.37 -12.35
CA LYS A 44 -10.98 -6.00 -11.58
C LYS A 44 -10.60 -5.86 -10.11
N PRO A 45 -10.86 -4.70 -9.47
CA PRO A 45 -10.60 -4.57 -8.04
C PRO A 45 -11.37 -5.59 -7.22
N MET A 46 -10.68 -6.23 -6.26
CA MET A 46 -11.28 -7.27 -5.43
C MET A 46 -11.60 -6.72 -4.05
N PRO A 47 -12.87 -6.75 -3.62
CA PRO A 47 -13.24 -6.22 -2.30
C PRO A 47 -12.44 -6.83 -1.14
N LYS A 48 -12.05 -8.09 -1.25
CA LYS A 48 -11.27 -8.75 -0.19
C LYS A 48 -9.89 -8.17 -0.02
N LEU A 49 -9.37 -7.48 -1.02
CA LEU A 49 -8.06 -6.84 -0.97
C LEU A 49 -8.13 -5.38 -0.54
N ILE A 50 -9.32 -4.87 -0.26
CA ILE A 50 -9.54 -3.48 0.11
C ILE A 50 -9.96 -3.43 1.58
N LYS A 51 -9.17 -2.74 2.41
CA LYS A 51 -9.42 -2.63 3.83
C LYS A 51 -9.56 -1.16 4.23
N GLN A 52 -10.48 -0.89 5.15
CA GLN A 52 -10.67 0.46 5.68
C GLN A 52 -9.69 0.70 6.82
N GLY A 53 -8.83 1.69 6.68
CA GLY A 53 -7.90 2.11 7.73
C GLY A 53 -8.26 3.48 8.28
N ASP A 54 -7.31 4.08 8.99
CA ASP A 54 -7.48 5.39 9.62
C ASP A 54 -6.19 6.20 9.63
N PHE A 55 -5.25 5.89 8.75
CA PHE A 55 -3.93 6.50 8.64
C PHE A 55 -2.95 6.10 9.76
N SER A 56 -3.36 5.32 10.77
CA SER A 56 -2.46 4.93 11.84
C SER A 56 -1.64 3.69 11.49
N SER A 57 -0.50 3.54 12.15
CA SER A 57 0.31 2.32 12.01
C SER A 57 -0.38 1.12 12.66
N GLU A 58 -1.11 1.36 13.75
CA GLU A 58 -1.85 0.30 14.43
C GLU A 58 -2.89 -0.32 13.50
N CYS A 59 -3.64 0.51 12.79
CA CYS A 59 -4.61 0.04 11.83
C CYS A 59 -3.95 -0.67 10.66
N GLY A 60 -2.81 -0.15 10.21
CA GLY A 60 -2.02 -0.81 9.16
C GLY A 60 -1.64 -2.23 9.56
N TYR A 61 -1.22 -2.40 10.81
CA TYR A 61 -0.90 -3.71 11.34
C TYR A 61 -2.12 -4.63 11.36
N GLU A 62 -3.21 -4.16 11.98
CA GLU A 62 -4.43 -4.96 12.12
C GLU A 62 -5.01 -5.39 10.78
N LYS A 63 -5.08 -4.47 9.83
CA LYS A 63 -5.67 -4.78 8.52
C LYS A 63 -4.79 -5.72 7.72
N THR A 64 -3.49 -5.64 7.87
CA THR A 64 -2.58 -6.58 7.23
C THR A 64 -2.72 -7.98 7.83
N VAL A 65 -2.90 -8.08 9.14
CA VAL A 65 -3.18 -9.37 9.77
C VAL A 65 -4.48 -9.95 9.21
N GLU A 66 -5.52 -9.14 9.06
CA GLU A 66 -6.77 -9.59 8.46
C GLU A 66 -6.55 -10.13 7.04
N LEU A 67 -5.75 -9.43 6.24
CA LEU A 67 -5.43 -9.90 4.90
C LEU A 67 -4.73 -11.27 4.92
N LEU A 68 -3.77 -11.43 5.81
CA LEU A 68 -3.05 -12.70 5.95
C LEU A 68 -3.98 -13.83 6.41
N GLN A 69 -4.89 -13.54 7.33
CA GLN A 69 -5.82 -14.54 7.86
C GLN A 69 -6.90 -14.93 6.84
N SER A 70 -7.23 -14.03 5.93
CA SER A 70 -8.26 -14.28 4.93
C SER A 70 -7.81 -15.26 3.85
N LYS A 71 -6.51 -15.54 3.78
CA LYS A 71 -5.90 -16.43 2.79
C LYS A 71 -6.10 -15.97 1.35
N VAL A 72 -6.42 -14.70 1.16
CA VAL A 72 -6.47 -14.11 -0.18
C VAL A 72 -5.04 -13.83 -0.62
N HIS A 73 -4.72 -14.25 -1.84
CA HIS A 73 -3.38 -14.01 -2.37
C HIS A 73 -3.17 -12.53 -2.71
N PHE A 74 -2.07 -11.97 -2.24
CA PHE A 74 -1.64 -10.64 -2.64
C PHE A 74 -0.11 -10.60 -2.65
N SER A 75 0.45 -9.80 -3.55
CA SER A 75 1.90 -9.68 -3.67
C SER A 75 2.37 -8.26 -3.37
N ALA A 76 1.46 -7.33 -3.17
CA ALA A 76 1.80 -5.95 -2.84
C ALA A 76 0.69 -5.31 -2.01
N ILE A 77 1.08 -4.32 -1.21
CA ILE A 77 0.14 -3.51 -0.43
C ILE A 77 0.40 -2.04 -0.76
N PHE A 78 -0.66 -1.33 -1.16
CA PHE A 78 -0.64 0.12 -1.23
C PHE A 78 -1.31 0.65 0.03
N ALA A 79 -0.51 1.22 0.93
CA ALA A 79 -1.01 1.82 2.15
C ALA A 79 -1.29 3.31 1.93
N ALA A 80 -2.30 3.83 2.59
CA ALA A 80 -2.75 5.20 2.39
C ALA A 80 -1.68 6.24 2.74
N ASN A 81 -0.82 5.92 3.70
CA ASN A 81 0.28 6.79 4.08
C ASN A 81 1.42 5.94 4.65
N ASP A 82 2.53 6.59 4.98
CA ASP A 82 3.70 5.88 5.48
C ASP A 82 3.48 5.26 6.85
N GLN A 83 2.71 5.89 7.72
CA GLN A 83 2.38 5.32 9.03
C GLN A 83 1.70 3.96 8.87
N THR A 84 0.69 3.91 8.02
CA THR A 84 -0.02 2.67 7.73
C THR A 84 0.93 1.64 7.11
N ALA A 85 1.81 2.09 6.21
CA ALA A 85 2.78 1.21 5.57
C ALA A 85 3.73 0.56 6.59
N TYR A 86 4.20 1.32 7.57
CA TYR A 86 5.07 0.76 8.61
C TYR A 86 4.35 -0.29 9.43
N GLY A 87 3.09 -0.05 9.78
CA GLY A 87 2.29 -1.05 10.46
C GLY A 87 2.13 -2.32 9.64
N ALA A 88 1.89 -2.17 8.35
CA ALA A 88 1.79 -3.32 7.44
C ALA A 88 3.09 -4.11 7.38
N ILE A 89 4.23 -3.43 7.26
CA ILE A 89 5.54 -4.08 7.22
C ILE A 89 5.77 -4.86 8.51
N LYS A 90 5.44 -4.27 9.66
CA LYS A 90 5.61 -4.95 10.93
C LYS A 90 4.76 -6.22 11.01
N ALA A 91 3.50 -6.15 10.57
CA ALA A 91 2.62 -7.31 10.57
C ALA A 91 3.17 -8.43 9.67
N LEU A 92 3.62 -8.07 8.47
CA LEU A 92 4.21 -9.03 7.55
C LEU A 92 5.44 -9.69 8.16
N THR A 93 6.32 -8.89 8.73
CA THR A 93 7.56 -9.39 9.36
C THR A 93 7.25 -10.30 10.53
N ASP A 94 6.30 -9.92 11.38
CA ASP A 94 5.91 -10.73 12.55
C ASP A 94 5.31 -12.08 12.12
N HIS A 95 4.78 -12.18 10.91
CA HIS A 95 4.19 -13.42 10.39
C HIS A 95 5.11 -14.14 9.41
N GLY A 96 6.39 -13.79 9.38
CA GLY A 96 7.37 -14.49 8.58
C GLY A 96 7.34 -14.17 7.08
N VAL A 97 6.68 -13.09 6.70
CA VAL A 97 6.61 -12.66 5.30
C VAL A 97 7.69 -11.61 5.05
N ARG A 98 8.51 -11.84 4.06
CA ARG A 98 9.63 -10.93 3.75
C ARG A 98 9.17 -9.74 2.92
N VAL A 99 9.66 -8.56 3.26
CA VAL A 99 9.37 -7.31 2.55
C VAL A 99 10.71 -6.75 2.08
N PRO A 100 10.92 -6.48 0.79
CA PRO A 100 9.96 -6.57 -0.32
C PRO A 100 9.96 -7.92 -1.04
N ASP A 101 10.72 -8.91 -0.60
CA ASP A 101 10.93 -10.14 -1.38
C ASP A 101 9.64 -10.93 -1.62
N ASP A 102 8.82 -11.12 -0.58
CA ASP A 102 7.56 -11.84 -0.70
C ASP A 102 6.40 -10.91 -0.99
N VAL A 103 6.37 -9.75 -0.32
CA VAL A 103 5.32 -8.74 -0.50
C VAL A 103 5.97 -7.37 -0.54
N SER A 104 5.62 -6.59 -1.56
CA SER A 104 6.06 -5.21 -1.67
C SER A 104 5.07 -4.29 -0.95
N VAL A 105 5.59 -3.28 -0.25
CA VAL A 105 4.73 -2.30 0.43
C VAL A 105 5.09 -0.92 -0.06
N ILE A 106 4.09 -0.17 -0.47
CA ILE A 106 4.26 1.22 -0.89
C ILE A 106 3.35 2.11 -0.05
N GLY A 107 3.88 3.21 0.44
CA GLY A 107 3.11 4.21 1.15
C GLY A 107 2.98 5.48 0.35
N PHE A 108 2.38 6.48 0.95
CA PHE A 108 2.22 7.78 0.33
C PHE A 108 2.36 8.85 1.41
N ASP A 109 3.47 9.56 1.40
CA ASP A 109 3.71 10.62 2.37
C ASP A 109 4.84 11.50 1.84
N ASP A 110 4.98 12.66 2.45
CA ASP A 110 6.06 13.59 2.13
C ASP A 110 6.97 13.84 3.32
N LEU A 111 6.83 13.05 4.38
CA LEU A 111 7.66 13.21 5.56
C LEU A 111 9.10 12.81 5.27
N PRO A 112 10.08 13.70 5.51
CA PRO A 112 11.48 13.38 5.22
C PRO A 112 11.99 12.14 5.93
N VAL A 113 11.44 11.81 7.09
CA VAL A 113 11.87 10.64 7.86
C VAL A 113 11.70 9.33 7.10
N SER A 114 10.79 9.27 6.14
CA SER A 114 10.55 8.06 5.36
C SER A 114 11.79 7.55 4.66
N GLN A 115 12.67 8.45 4.22
CA GLN A 115 13.86 8.08 3.47
C GLN A 115 14.93 7.38 4.32
N TYR A 116 14.81 7.44 5.62
CA TYR A 116 15.77 6.79 6.52
C TYR A 116 15.36 5.39 6.91
N PHE A 117 14.18 4.95 6.50
CA PHE A 117 13.74 3.60 6.79
C PHE A 117 14.29 2.62 5.78
N THR A 118 14.17 1.36 6.11
CA THR A 118 14.80 0.29 5.34
C THR A 118 14.34 0.29 3.89
N PRO A 119 15.09 -0.37 3.01
CA PRO A 119 14.65 -0.54 1.63
C PRO A 119 13.35 -1.33 1.49
N ALA A 120 12.83 -1.88 2.58
CA ALA A 120 11.55 -2.58 2.57
C ALA A 120 10.39 -1.66 2.21
N LEU A 121 10.49 -0.38 2.48
CA LEU A 121 9.41 0.57 2.19
C LEU A 121 9.73 1.41 0.96
N THR A 122 8.84 1.34 -0.02
CA THR A 122 8.82 2.29 -1.12
C THR A 122 7.77 3.34 -0.80
N THR A 123 8.15 4.60 -0.82
CA THR A 123 7.21 5.68 -0.54
C THR A 123 7.20 6.68 -1.69
N LEU A 124 6.02 7.24 -1.94
CA LEU A 124 5.85 8.31 -2.91
C LEU A 124 5.86 9.63 -2.18
N ARG A 125 6.63 10.56 -2.72
CA ARG A 125 6.73 11.89 -2.17
C ARG A 125 6.03 12.88 -3.04
N GLN A 126 5.72 14.00 -2.45
CA GLN A 126 5.34 15.15 -3.23
C GLN A 126 6.51 16.14 -3.23
N PRO A 127 6.96 16.55 -4.40
CA PRO A 127 6.32 16.34 -5.71
C PRO A 127 6.48 14.91 -6.24
N ILE A 128 5.59 14.57 -7.12
CA ILE A 128 5.39 13.22 -7.65
C ILE A 128 6.58 12.72 -8.48
N GLU A 129 7.41 13.59 -8.98
CA GLU A 129 8.57 13.20 -9.78
C GLU A 129 9.52 12.24 -9.08
N GLU A 130 9.39 12.08 -7.77
CA GLU A 130 10.20 11.15 -7.01
C GLU A 130 9.87 9.69 -7.29
N ILE A 131 8.75 9.42 -7.91
CA ILE A 131 8.27 8.06 -8.10
C ILE A 131 9.22 7.22 -8.91
N GLY A 132 9.82 7.80 -9.93
CA GLY A 132 10.75 7.06 -10.78
C GLY A 132 12.02 6.63 -10.06
N ALA A 133 12.34 7.25 -8.92
CA ALA A 133 13.52 6.93 -8.13
C ALA A 133 13.24 5.87 -7.06
N ALA A 134 12.00 5.55 -6.82
CA ALA A 134 11.61 4.62 -5.78
C ALA A 134 11.94 3.16 -6.15
#